data_30565805af94ab159be754cf1c7cad7c
#
_entry.id   30565805af94ab159be754cf1c7cad7c
#
_cell.length_a   1.000
_cell.length_b   1.000
_cell.length_c   1.000
_cell.angle_alpha   90.00
_cell.angle_beta   90.00
_cell.angle_gamma   90.00
#
_symmetry.space_group_name_H-M   'P 1'
#
loop_
_entity.id
_entity.type
_entity.pdbx_description
1 polymer ?
#
loop_
_entity_poly.entity_id
_entity_poly.type
_entity_poly.pdbx_seq_one_letter_code
_entity_poly.pdbx_strand_id
1 'polypeptide(L)'
;EEDFKELDLAQNAFKKAVAGGTAMEIAETDEAYHDIIYNSTGNTRLVQILNNLREQMYRYRLEYIKDEEKRQILLAEHRKIYRALCSRHVEEAKQAMREHIDNQEITVLKNIKEQENDF
;
A
#
# COMPACT_ATOMS: atom_id res chain seq x y z
N GLU A 1 -16.97 7.31 -9.60
CA GLU A 1 -17.24 5.94 -10.05
C GLU A 1 -16.16 5.42 -10.99
N GLU A 2 -15.59 6.28 -11.84
CA GLU A 2 -14.41 5.90 -12.63
C GLU A 2 -13.23 5.54 -11.71
N ASP A 3 -13.08 6.27 -10.61
CA ASP A 3 -12.05 6.01 -9.61
C ASP A 3 -12.19 4.61 -9.01
N PHE A 4 -13.42 4.15 -8.78
CA PHE A 4 -13.66 2.80 -8.27
C PHE A 4 -13.32 1.72 -9.29
N LYS A 5 -13.55 1.98 -10.58
CA LYS A 5 -13.16 1.06 -11.64
C LYS A 5 -11.65 0.96 -11.76
N GLU A 6 -10.96 2.10 -11.71
CA GLU A 6 -9.50 2.14 -11.73
C GLU A 6 -8.92 1.44 -10.51
N LEU A 7 -9.53 1.67 -9.34
CA LEU A 7 -9.10 1.05 -8.09
C LEU A 7 -9.26 -0.47 -8.14
N ASP A 8 -10.37 -0.95 -8.70
CA ASP A 8 -10.61 -2.38 -8.87
C ASP A 8 -9.58 -3.02 -9.80
N LEU A 9 -9.26 -2.36 -10.91
CA LEU A 9 -8.23 -2.83 -11.84
C LEU A 9 -6.86 -2.86 -11.15
N ALA A 10 -6.53 -1.84 -10.39
CA ALA A 10 -5.27 -1.77 -9.66
C ALA A 10 -5.17 -2.85 -8.59
N GLN A 11 -6.27 -3.11 -7.89
CA GLN A 11 -6.32 -4.19 -6.89
C GLN A 11 -6.10 -5.55 -7.52
N ASN A 12 -6.70 -5.79 -8.68
CA ASN A 12 -6.53 -7.04 -9.41
C ASN A 12 -5.10 -7.20 -9.93
N ALA A 13 -4.49 -6.12 -10.41
CA ALA A 13 -3.10 -6.12 -10.82
C ALA A 13 -2.16 -6.46 -9.65
N PHE A 14 -2.41 -5.87 -8.49
CA PHE A 14 -1.68 -6.16 -7.26
C PHE A 14 -1.82 -7.64 -6.85
N LYS A 15 -3.05 -8.14 -6.90
CA LYS A 15 -3.33 -9.56 -6.58
C LYS A 15 -2.54 -10.50 -7.48
N LYS A 16 -2.49 -10.21 -8.78
CA LYS A 16 -1.69 -11.00 -9.74
C LYS A 16 -0.20 -10.93 -9.43
N ALA A 17 0.29 -9.75 -9.09
CA ALA A 17 1.69 -9.57 -8.74
C ALA A 17 2.06 -10.37 -7.49
N VAL A 18 1.21 -10.36 -6.47
CA VAL A 18 1.42 -11.14 -5.25
C VAL A 18 1.45 -12.63 -5.54
N ALA A 19 0.61 -13.09 -6.46
CA ALA A 19 0.48 -14.52 -6.79
C ALA A 19 1.69 -15.09 -7.51
N GLY A 20 2.38 -14.29 -8.34
CA GLY A 20 3.49 -14.84 -9.12
C GLY A 20 4.47 -13.82 -9.67
N GLY A 21 4.41 -12.58 -9.24
CA GLY A 21 5.29 -11.52 -9.71
C GLY A 21 6.56 -11.37 -8.87
N THR A 22 7.43 -10.50 -9.36
CA THR A 22 8.65 -10.13 -8.64
C THR A 22 8.34 -9.11 -7.54
N ALA A 23 9.28 -8.93 -6.61
CA ALA A 23 9.15 -7.89 -5.58
C ALA A 23 8.92 -6.51 -6.19
N MET A 24 9.62 -6.20 -7.28
CA MET A 24 9.46 -4.94 -8.00
C MET A 24 8.03 -4.77 -8.54
N GLU A 25 7.47 -5.80 -9.17
CA GLU A 25 6.10 -5.76 -9.69
C GLU A 25 5.08 -5.58 -8.56
N ILE A 26 5.30 -6.23 -7.42
CA ILE A 26 4.43 -6.08 -6.24
C ILE A 26 4.51 -4.63 -5.74
N ALA A 27 5.70 -4.06 -5.62
CA ALA A 27 5.87 -2.69 -5.16
C ALA A 27 5.24 -1.67 -6.12
N GLU A 28 5.40 -1.87 -7.43
CA GLU A 28 4.83 -0.98 -8.44
C GLU A 28 3.30 -1.02 -8.45
N THR A 29 2.72 -2.21 -8.32
CA THR A 29 1.26 -2.35 -8.27
C THR A 29 0.69 -1.82 -6.96
N ASP A 30 1.42 -1.95 -5.86
CA ASP A 30 1.05 -1.33 -4.58
C ASP A 30 1.03 0.19 -4.70
N GLU A 31 2.07 0.77 -5.28
CA GLU A 31 2.16 2.21 -5.51
C GLU A 31 1.01 2.72 -6.37
N ALA A 32 0.71 2.03 -7.48
CA ALA A 32 -0.38 2.40 -8.38
C ALA A 32 -1.73 2.40 -7.66
N TYR A 33 -1.98 1.41 -6.82
CA TYR A 33 -3.19 1.31 -6.02
C TYR A 33 -3.35 2.52 -5.09
N HIS A 34 -2.31 2.87 -4.36
CA HIS A 34 -2.34 4.00 -3.43
C HIS A 34 -2.44 5.33 -4.16
N ASP A 35 -1.79 5.48 -5.31
CA ASP A 35 -1.86 6.71 -6.10
C ASP A 35 -3.28 7.04 -6.54
N ILE A 36 -4.06 6.03 -6.91
CA ILE A 36 -5.47 6.23 -7.28
C ILE A 36 -6.24 6.83 -6.10
N ILE A 37 -6.04 6.30 -4.90
CA ILE A 37 -6.69 6.79 -3.70
C ILE A 37 -6.27 8.24 -3.42
N TYR A 38 -4.98 8.53 -3.46
CA TYR A 38 -4.46 9.87 -3.17
C TYR A 38 -4.96 10.89 -4.18
N ASN A 39 -4.93 10.57 -5.47
CA ASN A 39 -5.38 11.48 -6.51
C ASN A 39 -6.89 11.71 -6.46
N SER A 40 -7.66 10.73 -6.00
CA SER A 40 -9.12 10.86 -5.89
C SER A 40 -9.55 11.86 -4.81
N THR A 41 -8.66 12.20 -3.88
CA THR A 41 -8.96 13.18 -2.83
C THR A 41 -9.13 14.60 -3.35
N GLY A 42 -8.58 14.90 -4.52
CA GLY A 42 -8.54 16.26 -5.06
C GLY A 42 -7.62 17.20 -4.29
N ASN A 43 -6.88 16.68 -3.31
CA ASN A 43 -5.98 17.48 -2.47
C ASN A 43 -4.59 17.55 -3.12
N THR A 44 -4.39 18.61 -3.91
CA THR A 44 -3.16 18.82 -4.67
C THR A 44 -1.93 18.88 -3.77
N ARG A 45 -2.04 19.54 -2.61
CA ARG A 45 -0.94 19.65 -1.67
C ARG A 45 -0.52 18.31 -1.09
N LEU A 46 -1.51 17.49 -0.73
CA LEU A 46 -1.25 16.12 -0.24
C LEU A 46 -0.50 15.31 -1.30
N VAL A 47 -0.98 15.36 -2.54
CA VAL A 47 -0.35 14.64 -3.67
C VAL A 47 1.09 15.09 -3.86
N GLN A 48 1.37 16.40 -3.77
CA GLN A 48 2.72 16.94 -3.87
C GLN A 48 3.64 16.41 -2.76
N ILE A 49 3.16 16.41 -1.53
CA ILE A 49 3.93 15.91 -0.39
C ILE A 49 4.26 14.43 -0.59
N LEU A 50 3.28 13.64 -0.99
CA LEU A 50 3.47 12.21 -1.22
C LEU A 50 4.41 11.93 -2.39
N ASN A 51 4.34 12.75 -3.45
CA ASN A 51 5.26 12.63 -4.58
C ASN A 51 6.71 12.92 -4.17
N ASN A 52 6.91 13.89 -3.26
CA ASN A 52 8.25 14.20 -2.75
C ASN A 52 8.84 13.07 -1.91
N LEU A 53 7.98 12.23 -1.33
CA LEU A 53 8.38 11.09 -0.52
C LEU A 53 8.36 9.76 -1.29
N ARG A 54 7.99 9.80 -2.57
CA ARG A 54 7.75 8.61 -3.40
C ARG A 54 8.90 7.62 -3.38
N GLU A 55 10.12 8.09 -3.56
CA GLU A 55 11.31 7.25 -3.60
C GLU A 55 11.56 6.55 -2.26
N GLN A 56 11.40 7.28 -1.16
CA GLN A 56 11.56 6.71 0.18
C GLN A 56 10.46 5.69 0.48
N MET A 57 9.22 6.00 0.11
CA MET A 57 8.09 5.10 0.29
C MET A 57 8.28 3.81 -0.51
N TYR A 58 8.81 3.92 -1.72
CA TYR A 58 9.11 2.75 -2.56
C TYR A 58 10.13 1.83 -1.88
N ARG A 59 11.19 2.39 -1.30
CA ARG A 59 12.19 1.60 -0.56
C ARG A 59 11.57 0.88 0.63
N TYR A 60 10.70 1.55 1.37
CA TYR A 60 9.99 0.94 2.51
C TYR A 60 9.07 -0.19 2.05
N ARG A 61 8.39 0.00 0.93
CA ARG A 61 7.56 -1.06 0.35
C ARG A 61 8.37 -2.29 -0.01
N LEU A 62 9.51 -2.11 -0.66
CA LEU A 62 10.39 -3.23 -1.01
C LEU A 62 10.85 -3.98 0.24
N GLU A 63 11.16 -3.25 1.31
CA GLU A 63 11.56 -3.85 2.57
C GLU A 63 10.44 -4.68 3.18
N TYR A 64 9.22 -4.15 3.16
CA TYR A 64 8.05 -4.83 3.71
C TYR A 64 7.73 -6.13 2.97
N ILE A 65 7.80 -6.11 1.64
CA ILE A 65 7.38 -7.24 0.80
C ILE A 65 8.46 -8.31 0.59
N LYS A 66 9.60 -8.20 1.23
CA LYS A 66 10.61 -9.27 1.24
C LYS A 66 10.04 -10.56 1.84
N ASP A 67 9.18 -10.43 2.82
CA ASP A 67 8.54 -11.55 3.53
C ASP A 67 7.24 -11.93 2.81
N GLU A 68 7.15 -13.17 2.33
CA GLU A 68 5.97 -13.67 1.62
C GLU A 68 4.69 -13.62 2.46
N GLU A 69 4.79 -13.86 3.78
CA GLU A 69 3.65 -13.76 4.67
C GLU A 69 3.08 -12.34 4.68
N LYS A 70 3.96 -11.34 4.64
CA LYS A 70 3.57 -9.93 4.62
C LYS A 70 2.83 -9.56 3.35
N ARG A 71 3.15 -10.20 2.23
CA ARG A 71 2.46 -9.96 0.96
C ARG A 71 0.98 -10.33 1.06
N GLN A 72 0.67 -11.45 1.71
CA GLN A 72 -0.73 -11.89 1.90
C GLN A 72 -1.47 -10.96 2.86
N ILE A 73 -0.82 -10.49 3.92
CA ILE A 73 -1.38 -9.52 4.85
C ILE A 73 -1.68 -8.22 4.11
N LEU A 74 -0.76 -7.75 3.28
CA LEU A 74 -0.91 -6.54 2.49
C LEU A 74 -2.12 -6.63 1.55
N LEU A 75 -2.28 -7.78 0.89
CA LEU A 75 -3.42 -8.02 0.00
C LEU A 75 -4.75 -7.96 0.76
N ALA A 76 -4.80 -8.58 1.94
CA ALA A 76 -5.99 -8.55 2.79
C ALA A 76 -6.31 -7.15 3.26
N GLU A 77 -5.30 -6.37 3.63
CA GLU A 77 -5.47 -4.98 4.06
C GLU A 77 -6.00 -4.09 2.91
N HIS A 78 -5.46 -4.27 1.69
CA HIS A 78 -5.94 -3.56 0.51
C HIS A 78 -7.42 -3.86 0.23
N ARG A 79 -7.82 -5.12 0.36
CA ARG A 79 -9.23 -5.53 0.17
C ARG A 79 -10.15 -4.86 1.18
N LYS A 80 -9.70 -4.78 2.43
CA LYS A 80 -10.46 -4.15 3.50
C LYS A 80 -10.67 -2.66 3.22
N ILE A 81 -9.62 -1.97 2.79
CA ILE A 81 -9.68 -0.57 2.39
C ILE A 81 -10.65 -0.39 1.22
N TYR A 82 -10.50 -1.22 0.19
CA TYR A 82 -11.34 -1.17 -1.00
C TYR A 82 -12.82 -1.33 -0.67
N ARG A 83 -13.15 -2.34 0.15
CA ARG A 83 -14.53 -2.60 0.55
C ARG A 83 -15.14 -1.43 1.32
N ALA A 84 -14.36 -0.85 2.24
CA ALA A 84 -14.82 0.30 3.02
C ALA A 84 -15.07 1.52 2.13
N LEU A 85 -14.19 1.76 1.16
CA LEU A 85 -14.35 2.87 0.21
C LEU A 85 -15.57 2.66 -0.69
N CYS A 86 -15.76 1.46 -1.25
CA CYS A 86 -16.90 1.14 -2.11
C CYS A 86 -18.22 1.22 -1.37
N SER A 87 -18.24 0.86 -0.08
CA SER A 87 -19.43 0.95 0.77
C SER A 87 -19.64 2.36 1.33
N ARG A 88 -18.71 3.27 1.07
CA ARG A 88 -18.73 4.67 1.55
C ARG A 88 -18.76 4.77 3.07
N HIS A 89 -18.21 3.77 3.76
CA HIS A 89 -18.05 3.77 5.23
C HIS A 89 -16.78 4.52 5.60
N VAL A 90 -16.89 5.84 5.78
CA VAL A 90 -15.76 6.75 5.96
C VAL A 90 -14.88 6.36 7.16
N GLU A 91 -15.51 6.08 8.30
CA GLU A 91 -14.73 5.75 9.52
C GLU A 91 -14.02 4.40 9.39
N GLU A 92 -14.66 3.42 8.76
CA GLU A 92 -14.04 2.12 8.50
C GLU A 92 -12.87 2.25 7.54
N ALA A 93 -13.01 3.10 6.50
CA ALA A 93 -11.93 3.35 5.54
C ALA A 93 -10.73 4.01 6.23
N LYS A 94 -10.97 5.00 7.07
CA LYS A 94 -9.92 5.66 7.85
C LYS A 94 -9.19 4.68 8.76
N GLN A 95 -9.95 3.86 9.46
CA GLN A 95 -9.39 2.87 10.39
C GLN A 95 -8.57 1.82 9.65
N ALA A 96 -9.08 1.31 8.51
CA ALA A 96 -8.39 0.33 7.70
C ALA A 96 -7.07 0.88 7.16
N MET A 97 -7.06 2.13 6.70
CA MET A 97 -5.84 2.77 6.20
C MET A 97 -4.84 2.99 7.33
N ARG A 98 -5.29 3.41 8.50
CA ARG A 98 -4.43 3.62 9.67
C ARG A 98 -3.74 2.32 10.08
N GLU A 99 -4.51 1.25 10.19
CA GLU A 99 -3.99 -0.07 10.56
C GLU A 99 -2.96 -0.56 9.54
N HIS A 100 -3.23 -0.33 8.26
CA HIS A 100 -2.34 -0.70 7.16
C HIS A 100 -0.99 0.01 7.28
N ILE A 101 -1.01 1.32 7.49
CA ILE A 101 0.20 2.13 7.62
C ILE A 101 0.97 1.76 8.89
N ASP A 102 0.26 1.59 10.01
CA ASP A 102 0.88 1.22 11.29
C ASP A 102 1.59 -0.14 11.19
N ASN A 103 0.97 -1.12 10.53
CA ASN A 103 1.57 -2.43 10.33
C ASN A 103 2.84 -2.35 9.49
N GLN A 104 2.84 -1.52 8.45
CA GLN A 104 4.03 -1.32 7.64
C GLN A 104 5.16 -0.66 8.45
N GLU A 105 4.83 0.34 9.23
CA GLU A 105 5.81 1.03 10.08
C GLU A 105 6.48 0.05 11.06
N ILE A 106 5.69 -0.74 11.76
CA ILE A 106 6.21 -1.71 12.73
C ILE A 106 7.16 -2.70 12.05
N THR A 107 6.78 -3.23 10.89
CA THR A 107 7.57 -4.22 10.16
C THR A 107 8.88 -3.61 9.65
N VAL A 108 8.82 -2.42 9.07
CA VAL A 108 10.00 -1.74 8.53
C VAL A 108 11.00 -1.41 9.64
N LEU A 109 10.51 -0.88 10.77
CA LEU A 109 11.37 -0.57 11.91
C LEU A 109 12.03 -1.82 12.47
N LYS A 110 11.32 -2.92 12.55
CA LYS A 110 11.87 -4.20 13.01
C LYS A 110 12.99 -4.67 12.08
N ASN A 111 12.76 -4.60 10.76
CA ASN A 111 13.75 -5.02 9.77
C ASN A 111 15.01 -4.16 9.82
N ILE A 112 14.86 -2.85 10.02
CA ILE A 112 15.99 -1.94 10.16
C ILE A 112 16.83 -2.28 11.40
N LYS A 113 16.16 -2.55 12.52
CA LYS A 113 16.85 -2.94 13.77
C LYS A 113 17.61 -4.25 13.62
N GLU A 114 17.04 -5.22 12.93
CA GLU A 114 17.70 -6.50 12.65
C GLU A 114 18.94 -6.29 11.81
N GLN A 115 18.89 -5.41 10.80
CA GLN A 115 20.06 -5.07 9.98
C GLN A 115 21.16 -4.39 10.79
N GLU A 116 20.80 -3.48 11.70
CA GLU A 116 21.77 -2.82 12.59
C GLU A 116 22.48 -3.81 13.51
N ASN A 117 21.76 -4.82 13.98
CA ASN A 117 22.32 -5.83 14.89
C ASN A 117 23.27 -6.80 14.18
N ASP A 118 23.20 -6.89 12.84
CA ASP A 118 24.08 -7.74 12.04
C ASP A 118 25.47 -7.10 11.81
N PHE A 119 25.64 -5.87 12.21
CA PHE A 119 26.92 -5.16 12.20
C PHE A 119 27.55 -5.14 13.58
#